data_62af82a41c4b3f4fe5179eebe405a7a7
#
_entry.id   62af82a41c4b3f4fe5179eebe405a7a7
#
_cell.length_a   1.000
_cell.length_b   1.000
_cell.length_c   1.000
_cell.angle_alpha   90.00
_cell.angle_beta   90.00
_cell.angle_gamma   90.00
#
_symmetry.space_group_name_H-M   'P 1'
#
loop_
_entity.id
_entity.type
_entity.pdbx_description
1 polymer ?
#
loop_
_entity_poly.entity_id
_entity_poly.type
_entity_poly.pdbx_seq_one_letter_code
_entity_poly.pdbx_strand_id
1 'polypeptide(L)'
;MSPMLVVDNSAKLHMVIGSPGGSRIIGYVAKTIIAALDWKMGIQAAINMPHFVNRNGVTELEKGTVLQSNKQSLENLGHKIVLRKLTSGLHGIMIGKDGTLFGGADHRREGVAIGD
;
A
#
# COMPACT_ATOMS: atom_id res chain seq x y z
N MET A 1 -9.14 2.26 11.21
CA MET A 1 -8.93 2.83 9.87
C MET A 1 -8.20 4.16 9.99
N SER A 2 -7.36 4.45 9.02
CA SER A 2 -6.61 5.71 8.97
C SER A 2 -6.71 6.30 7.57
N PRO A 3 -7.86 6.86 7.21
CA PRO A 3 -8.01 7.47 5.89
C PRO A 3 -7.09 8.68 5.78
N MET A 4 -6.48 8.84 4.61
CA MET A 4 -5.56 9.94 4.35
C MET A 4 -5.96 10.70 3.10
N LEU A 5 -5.82 12.01 3.18
CA LEU A 5 -6.01 12.90 2.05
C LEU A 5 -4.64 13.50 1.73
N VAL A 6 -4.25 13.40 0.47
CA VAL A 6 -3.00 14.00 -0.02
C VAL A 6 -3.35 15.18 -0.91
N VAL A 7 -2.78 16.33 -0.59
CA VAL A 7 -2.99 17.55 -1.38
C VAL A 7 -1.70 17.94 -2.08
N ASP A 8 -1.82 18.62 -3.22
CA ASP A 8 -0.66 19.13 -3.95
C ASP A 8 -0.21 20.50 -3.42
N ASN A 9 0.81 21.07 -4.03
CA ASN A 9 1.35 22.37 -3.62
C ASN A 9 0.35 23.53 -3.76
N SER A 10 -0.72 23.35 -4.52
CA SER A 10 -1.80 24.33 -4.69
C SER A 10 -2.97 24.07 -3.74
N ALA A 11 -2.80 23.18 -2.77
CA ALA A 11 -3.82 22.74 -1.82
C ALA A 11 -5.01 22.06 -2.50
N LYS A 12 -4.83 21.52 -3.70
CA LYS A 12 -5.84 20.71 -4.38
C LYS A 12 -5.69 19.26 -4.01
N LEU A 13 -6.82 18.58 -3.83
CA LEU A 13 -6.82 17.16 -3.52
C LEU A 13 -6.18 16.35 -4.64
N HIS A 14 -5.21 15.51 -4.30
CA HIS A 14 -4.49 14.67 -5.24
C HIS A 14 -4.77 13.19 -5.07
N MET A 15 -4.95 12.74 -3.84
CA MET A 15 -5.21 11.34 -3.55
C MET A 15 -6.01 11.18 -2.26
N VAL A 16 -6.89 10.20 -2.26
CA VAL A 16 -7.60 9.72 -1.07
C VAL A 16 -7.29 8.24 -0.93
N ILE A 17 -6.89 7.79 0.25
CA ILE A 17 -6.52 6.39 0.45
C ILE A 17 -6.80 5.96 1.88
N GLY A 18 -7.16 4.70 2.05
CA GLY A 18 -7.35 4.11 3.37
C GLY A 18 -7.36 2.59 3.31
N SER A 19 -7.26 1.96 4.47
CA SER A 19 -7.28 0.50 4.60
C SER A 19 -7.71 0.09 6.00
N PRO A 20 -8.45 -1.02 6.16
CA PRO A 20 -8.52 -1.72 7.44
C PRO A 20 -7.22 -2.49 7.68
N GLY A 21 -6.99 -3.00 8.88
CA GLY A 21 -5.83 -3.85 9.17
C GLY A 21 -5.18 -3.61 10.53
N GLY A 22 -5.83 -2.90 11.43
CA GLY A 22 -5.34 -2.69 12.79
C GLY A 22 -4.01 -1.93 12.81
N SER A 23 -3.05 -2.44 13.58
CA SER A 23 -1.74 -1.78 13.74
C SER A 23 -0.88 -1.80 12.46
N ARG A 24 -1.27 -2.57 11.46
CA ARG A 24 -0.55 -2.65 10.18
C ARG A 24 -1.02 -1.62 9.16
N ILE A 25 -2.11 -0.90 9.44
CA ILE A 25 -2.67 0.09 8.51
C ILE A 25 -1.63 1.12 8.10
N ILE A 26 -0.85 1.62 9.05
CA ILE A 26 0.17 2.64 8.78
C ILE A 26 1.16 2.14 7.72
N GLY A 27 1.64 0.90 7.86
CA GLY A 27 2.57 0.30 6.91
C GLY A 27 1.95 0.11 5.52
N TYR A 28 0.71 -0.37 5.46
CA TYR A 28 0.02 -0.56 4.19
C TYR A 28 -0.18 0.76 3.45
N VAL A 29 -0.68 1.77 4.15
CA VAL A 29 -0.96 3.07 3.56
C VAL A 29 0.32 3.79 3.15
N ALA A 30 1.34 3.78 4.02
CA ALA A 30 2.62 4.43 3.74
C ALA A 30 3.29 3.83 2.50
N LYS A 31 3.35 2.50 2.40
CA LYS A 31 3.91 1.82 1.23
C LYS A 31 3.20 2.24 -0.05
N THR A 32 1.88 2.28 -0.02
CA THR A 32 1.07 2.60 -1.19
C THR A 32 1.25 4.06 -1.62
N ILE A 33 1.32 4.97 -0.66
CA ILE A 33 1.56 6.38 -0.94
C ILE A 33 2.94 6.57 -1.59
N ILE A 34 3.97 5.94 -1.05
CA ILE A 34 5.33 6.03 -1.60
C ILE A 34 5.35 5.47 -3.03
N ALA A 35 4.73 4.31 -3.25
CA ALA A 35 4.69 3.70 -4.57
C ALA A 35 3.99 4.59 -5.59
N ALA A 36 2.88 5.21 -5.21
CA ALA A 36 2.11 6.05 -6.11
C ALA A 36 2.78 7.39 -6.38
N LEU A 37 3.35 8.03 -5.36
CA LEU A 37 3.90 9.38 -5.49
C LEU A 37 5.38 9.40 -5.87
N ASP A 38 6.21 8.61 -5.18
CA ASP A 38 7.67 8.62 -5.42
C ASP A 38 8.07 7.74 -6.59
N TRP A 39 7.46 6.56 -6.70
CA TRP A 39 7.79 5.59 -7.75
C TRP A 39 6.90 5.72 -8.97
N LYS A 40 5.97 6.67 -8.96
CA LYS A 40 5.10 7.00 -10.09
C LYS A 40 4.25 5.82 -10.59
N MET A 41 3.88 4.91 -9.71
CA MET A 41 3.02 3.79 -10.06
C MET A 41 1.55 4.24 -10.13
N GLY A 42 0.76 3.59 -10.98
CA GLY A 42 -0.68 3.78 -10.96
C GLY A 42 -1.26 3.31 -9.62
N ILE A 43 -2.42 3.84 -9.22
CA ILE A 43 -2.97 3.54 -7.88
C ILE A 43 -3.25 2.04 -7.70
N GLN A 44 -3.80 1.36 -8.71
CA GLN A 44 -4.06 -0.08 -8.60
C GLN A 44 -2.76 -0.88 -8.48
N ALA A 45 -1.73 -0.53 -9.25
CA ALA A 45 -0.43 -1.19 -9.17
C ALA A 45 0.23 -0.96 -7.80
N ALA A 46 0.12 0.25 -7.26
CA ALA A 46 0.64 0.59 -5.94
C ALA A 46 -0.06 -0.22 -4.84
N ILE A 47 -1.38 -0.37 -4.93
CA ILE A 47 -2.17 -1.18 -4.00
C ILE A 47 -1.77 -2.66 -4.10
N ASN A 48 -1.53 -3.16 -5.30
CA ASN A 48 -1.21 -4.56 -5.54
C ASN A 48 0.21 -4.95 -5.12
N MET A 49 1.08 -3.99 -4.88
CA MET A 49 2.46 -4.30 -4.46
C MET A 49 2.49 -5.17 -3.21
N PRO A 50 3.43 -6.12 -3.13
CA PRO A 50 3.59 -6.93 -1.93
C PRO A 50 3.85 -6.08 -0.69
N HIS A 51 3.25 -6.47 0.41
CA HIS A 51 3.42 -5.76 1.68
C HIS A 51 4.65 -6.23 2.44
N PHE A 52 5.30 -5.28 3.11
CA PHE A 52 6.27 -5.56 4.15
C PHE A 52 6.00 -4.61 5.31
N VAL A 53 6.03 -5.13 6.52
CA VAL A 53 5.65 -4.33 7.70
C VAL A 53 6.58 -4.67 8.86
N ASN A 54 7.05 -3.64 9.56
CA ASN A 54 7.75 -3.79 10.82
C ASN A 54 7.10 -2.87 11.86
N ARG A 55 6.62 -3.46 12.95
CA ARG A 55 5.98 -2.72 14.03
C ARG A 55 6.89 -2.68 15.27
N ASN A 56 8.17 -2.38 15.02
CA ASN A 56 9.21 -2.31 16.05
C ASN A 56 9.54 -3.68 16.66
N GLY A 57 9.62 -4.68 15.80
CA GLY A 57 9.94 -6.06 16.18
C GLY A 57 10.39 -6.83 14.96
N VAL A 58 9.77 -7.99 14.71
CA VAL A 58 10.06 -8.77 13.51
C VAL A 58 9.56 -8.03 12.26
N THR A 59 10.27 -8.24 11.15
CA THR A 59 9.80 -7.75 9.84
C THR A 59 8.92 -8.81 9.21
N GLU A 60 7.71 -8.41 8.85
CA GLU A 60 6.75 -9.29 8.20
C GLU A 60 6.80 -9.06 6.70
N LEU A 61 6.96 -10.13 5.93
CA LEU A 61 6.86 -10.09 4.48
C LEU A 61 5.58 -10.81 4.07
N GLU A 62 4.90 -10.28 3.08
CA GLU A 62 3.66 -10.88 2.62
C GLU A 62 3.91 -12.25 2.00
N LYS A 63 3.31 -13.29 2.59
CA LYS A 63 3.44 -14.66 2.13
C LYS A 63 2.81 -14.82 0.74
N GLY A 64 3.44 -15.64 -0.09
CA GLY A 64 2.95 -15.90 -1.44
C GLY A 64 3.31 -14.85 -2.47
N THR A 65 4.21 -13.93 -2.14
CA THR A 65 4.66 -12.85 -3.04
C THR A 65 6.14 -12.98 -3.35
N VAL A 66 6.61 -12.15 -4.28
CA VAL A 66 8.04 -12.12 -4.64
C VAL A 66 8.95 -11.75 -3.47
N LEU A 67 8.41 -11.09 -2.45
CA LEU A 67 9.19 -10.72 -1.27
C LEU A 67 9.70 -11.94 -0.48
N GLN A 68 9.06 -13.11 -0.62
CA GLN A 68 9.56 -14.32 0.02
C GLN A 68 11.01 -14.64 -0.37
N SER A 69 11.39 -14.32 -1.61
CA SER A 69 12.76 -14.57 -2.08
C SER A 69 13.78 -13.66 -1.40
N ASN A 70 13.35 -12.58 -0.78
CA ASN A 70 14.23 -11.64 -0.08
C ASN A 70 14.46 -12.00 1.38
N LYS A 71 13.77 -13.01 1.89
CA LYS A 71 13.84 -13.39 3.31
C LYS A 71 15.29 -13.65 3.75
N GLN A 72 16.01 -14.49 3.01
CA GLN A 72 17.37 -14.87 3.38
C GLN A 72 18.32 -13.67 3.34
N SER A 73 18.20 -12.81 2.32
CA SER A 73 19.03 -11.62 2.21
C SER A 73 18.81 -10.65 3.37
N LEU A 74 17.56 -10.48 3.80
CA LEU A 74 17.23 -9.61 4.92
C LEU A 74 17.70 -10.21 6.25
N GLU A 75 17.59 -11.53 6.41
CA GLU A 75 18.09 -12.21 7.59
C GLU A 75 19.62 -12.07 7.70
N ASN A 76 20.32 -12.13 6.58
CA ASN A 76 21.77 -11.92 6.53
C ASN A 76 22.18 -10.51 6.98
N LEU A 77 21.28 -9.53 6.84
CA LEU A 77 21.50 -8.17 7.31
C LEU A 77 21.13 -7.97 8.77
N GLY A 78 20.67 -9.01 9.46
CA GLY A 78 20.33 -8.96 10.87
C GLY A 78 18.84 -8.78 11.18
N HIS A 79 17.97 -8.82 10.17
CA HIS A 79 16.53 -8.73 10.38
C HIS A 79 15.95 -10.08 10.77
N LYS A 80 14.98 -10.06 11.67
CA LYS A 80 14.16 -11.24 11.95
C LYS A 80 12.94 -11.18 11.03
N ILE A 81 12.80 -12.20 10.17
CA ILE A 81 11.79 -12.21 9.11
C ILE A 81 10.72 -13.26 9.41
N VAL A 82 9.47 -12.87 9.27
CA VAL A 82 8.32 -13.76 9.34
C VAL A 82 7.53 -13.62 8.04
N LEU A 83 7.20 -14.74 7.41
CA LEU A 83 6.27 -14.77 6.29
C LEU A 83 4.86 -14.87 6.84
N ARG A 84 3.99 -13.93 6.49
CA ARG A 84 2.65 -13.84 7.02
C ARG A 84 1.66 -13.45 5.93
N LYS A 85 0.45 -13.98 6.02
CA LYS A 85 -0.65 -13.51 5.19
C LYS A 85 -1.07 -12.14 5.69
N LEU A 86 -0.84 -11.12 4.87
CA LEU A 86 -1.18 -9.74 5.20
C LEU A 86 -2.45 -9.34 4.43
N THR A 87 -3.47 -8.95 5.16
CA THR A 87 -4.82 -8.76 4.62
C THR A 87 -5.25 -7.30 4.69
N SER A 88 -4.58 -6.45 3.93
CA SER A 88 -5.05 -5.09 3.76
C SER A 88 -6.34 -5.05 2.94
N GLY A 89 -7.08 -3.99 3.06
CA GLY A 89 -8.25 -3.71 2.23
C GLY A 89 -8.11 -2.30 1.66
N LEU A 90 -6.99 -2.04 0.98
CA LEU A 90 -6.68 -0.73 0.45
C LEU A 90 -7.70 -0.31 -0.61
N HIS A 91 -8.20 0.90 -0.45
CA HIS A 91 -9.00 1.56 -1.46
C HIS A 91 -8.44 2.96 -1.64
N GLY A 92 -8.27 3.36 -2.89
CA GLY A 92 -7.69 4.66 -3.17
C GLY A 92 -8.22 5.26 -4.45
N ILE A 93 -8.18 6.57 -4.51
CA ILE A 93 -8.52 7.35 -5.70
C ILE A 93 -7.43 8.39 -5.89
N MET A 94 -6.84 8.42 -7.07
CA MET A 94 -5.93 9.48 -7.47
C MET A 94 -6.64 10.41 -8.45
N ILE A 95 -6.32 11.68 -8.37
CA ILE A 95 -6.90 12.70 -9.23
C ILE A 95 -5.83 13.20 -10.19
N GLY A 96 -6.07 13.03 -11.50
CA GLY A 96 -5.17 13.51 -12.53
C GLY A 96 -5.24 15.02 -12.71
N LYS A 97 -4.30 15.55 -13.50
CA LYS A 97 -4.20 17.00 -13.74
C LYS A 97 -5.46 17.57 -14.38
N ASP A 98 -6.15 16.79 -15.18
CA ASP A 98 -7.38 17.16 -15.89
C ASP A 98 -8.64 16.83 -15.08
N GLY A 99 -8.50 16.40 -13.82
CA GLY A 99 -9.62 16.01 -13.00
C GLY A 99 -10.05 14.55 -13.15
N THR A 100 -9.40 13.77 -14.01
CA THR A 100 -9.72 12.34 -14.17
C THR A 100 -9.48 11.60 -12.89
N LEU A 101 -10.41 10.73 -12.52
CA LEU A 101 -10.30 9.91 -11.31
C LEU A 101 -9.77 8.53 -11.65
N PHE A 102 -8.74 8.09 -10.94
CA PHE A 102 -8.16 6.76 -11.06
C PHE A 102 -8.42 6.03 -9.76
N GLY A 103 -9.26 5.00 -9.80
CA GLY A 103 -9.60 4.22 -8.62
C GLY A 103 -8.81 2.92 -8.53
N GLY A 104 -8.61 2.45 -7.31
CA GLY A 104 -8.00 1.16 -7.06
C GLY A 104 -8.60 0.48 -5.84
N ALA A 105 -8.70 -0.83 -5.89
CA ALA A 105 -9.20 -1.64 -4.81
C ALA A 105 -8.28 -2.83 -4.55
N ASP A 106 -8.16 -3.19 -3.28
CA ASP A 106 -7.25 -4.26 -2.87
C ASP A 106 -7.82 -5.64 -3.22
N HIS A 107 -7.01 -6.44 -3.90
CA HIS A 107 -7.39 -7.80 -4.26
C HIS A 107 -7.39 -8.78 -3.07
N ARG A 108 -6.83 -8.36 -1.93
CA ARG A 108 -6.72 -9.21 -0.73
C ARG A 108 -8.05 -9.33 0.02
N ARG A 109 -8.96 -8.42 -0.24
CA ARG A 109 -10.32 -8.42 0.30
C ARG A 109 -11.31 -8.12 -0.82
N GLU A 110 -12.59 -8.25 -0.53
CA GLU A 110 -13.63 -7.90 -1.49
C GLU A 110 -13.66 -6.40 -1.73
N GLY A 111 -13.81 -6.03 -2.97
CA GLY A 111 -13.91 -4.62 -3.35
C GLY A 111 -13.62 -4.43 -4.81
N VAL A 112 -14.15 -3.37 -5.36
CA VAL A 112 -13.92 -2.99 -6.75
C VAL A 112 -13.99 -1.48 -6.88
N ALA A 113 -13.17 -0.94 -7.79
CA ALA A 113 -13.25 0.46 -8.16
C ALA A 113 -14.02 0.53 -9.48
N ILE A 114 -15.10 1.28 -9.49
CA ILE A 114 -15.98 1.43 -10.66
C ILE A 114 -16.10 2.90 -10.99
N GLY A 115 -15.95 3.23 -12.27
CA GLY A 115 -16.14 4.58 -12.76
C GLY A 115 -17.16 4.63 -13.90
N ASP A 116 -17.58 5.80 -14.21
CA ASP A 116 -18.46 6.08 -15.35
C ASP A 116 -17.69 6.11 -16.67
#